data_92a22773af1cdf68b7baee8af46e0a1c
#
_entry.id   92a22773af1cdf68b7baee8af46e0a1c
#
_cell.length_a   1.000
_cell.length_b   1.000
_cell.length_c   1.000
_cell.angle_alpha   90.00
_cell.angle_beta   90.00
_cell.angle_gamma   90.00
#
_symmetry.space_group_name_H-M   'P 1'
#
loop_
_entity.id
_entity.type
_entity.pdbx_description
1 polymer ?
#
loop_
_entity_poly.entity_id
_entity_poly.type
_entity_poly.pdbx_seq_one_letter_code
_entity_poly.pdbx_strand_id
1 'polypeptide(L)'
;MTSLSVYSVIVVGAGPAGSCAARFIASRGHDVLLVDRKERVGLPKQCAEGLFRSCFSEFSMDPGNFISGMARYLEVIFPNGTGYRVEDDICMLDRPRFDQHLLGLAGSAGAEIMLGRKVGRVDPQTGEIHLQNGEILEGRVIIGADGPSSSVARSLGIRNWLIPAAQVEMTWPEDDAIYAYLDKDLSPYSCWIFPKNKRGTANVGCFGTASILRRFISRYRIEGEILNRNGGAIPLGPLPRLQKGRVLLIGDAGGLTNPFTGGGLYPAARSARIAAEAVDRFFAGEKLDYESRVRKDLIASDVHMRARTLLASLSNEELDELGRGMDGLVFPGVRFTSGPSLIWRVLRHPGMMKMKYLPLLEVILRYCLAGKVW
;
A
#
# COMPACT_ATOMS: atom_id res chain seq x y z
N MET A 1 40.21 0.72 -17.19
CA MET A 1 38.88 0.05 -17.17
C MET A 1 38.52 -0.14 -15.72
N THR A 2 37.63 0.69 -15.18
CA THR A 2 37.08 0.48 -13.84
C THR A 2 36.24 -0.81 -13.89
N SER A 3 36.60 -1.81 -13.07
CA SER A 3 35.82 -3.03 -12.94
C SER A 3 34.40 -2.63 -12.50
N LEU A 4 33.41 -2.96 -13.31
CA LEU A 4 31.99 -2.83 -12.91
C LEU A 4 31.77 -3.68 -11.65
N SER A 5 31.25 -3.06 -10.59
CA SER A 5 30.84 -3.80 -9.41
C SER A 5 29.59 -4.60 -9.78
N VAL A 6 29.70 -5.93 -9.70
CA VAL A 6 28.60 -6.85 -10.02
C VAL A 6 27.98 -7.37 -8.73
N TYR A 7 26.70 -7.09 -8.52
CA TYR A 7 25.93 -7.55 -7.37
C TYR A 7 25.03 -8.76 -7.74
N SER A 8 24.78 -9.63 -6.78
CA SER A 8 23.77 -10.67 -6.98
C SER A 8 22.39 -10.03 -7.22
N VAL A 9 22.03 -9.03 -6.41
CA VAL A 9 20.76 -8.31 -6.54
C VAL A 9 20.97 -6.83 -6.32
N ILE A 10 20.38 -6.00 -7.20
CA ILE A 10 20.24 -4.57 -6.93
C ILE A 10 18.77 -4.23 -6.73
N VAL A 11 18.45 -3.62 -5.59
CA VAL A 11 17.11 -3.11 -5.26
C VAL A 11 17.09 -1.60 -5.46
N VAL A 12 16.20 -1.10 -6.28
CA VAL A 12 16.03 0.32 -6.60
C VAL A 12 14.85 0.88 -5.83
N GLY A 13 15.14 1.75 -4.86
CA GLY A 13 14.15 2.37 -3.96
C GLY A 13 14.16 1.79 -2.56
N ALA A 14 14.44 2.62 -1.55
CA ALA A 14 14.52 2.26 -0.13
C ALA A 14 13.24 2.57 0.66
N GLY A 15 12.08 2.63 0.00
CA GLY A 15 10.78 2.62 0.65
C GLY A 15 10.46 1.25 1.29
N PRO A 16 9.27 1.07 1.89
CA PRO A 16 8.92 -0.18 2.58
C PRO A 16 9.12 -1.44 1.73
N ALA A 17 8.74 -1.41 0.44
CA ALA A 17 8.92 -2.56 -0.45
C ALA A 17 10.40 -2.92 -0.65
N GLY A 18 11.24 -1.92 -0.98
CA GLY A 18 12.65 -2.16 -1.26
C GLY A 18 13.45 -2.53 -0.03
N SER A 19 13.21 -1.86 1.11
CA SER A 19 13.87 -2.21 2.36
C SER A 19 13.51 -3.63 2.83
N CYS A 20 12.25 -4.05 2.67
CA CYS A 20 11.85 -5.44 2.94
C CYS A 20 12.51 -6.42 1.97
N ALA A 21 12.54 -6.12 0.67
CA ALA A 21 13.16 -7.01 -0.32
C ALA A 21 14.65 -7.17 -0.05
N ALA A 22 15.39 -6.06 0.17
CA ALA A 22 16.80 -6.08 0.49
C ALA A 22 17.09 -6.91 1.75
N ARG A 23 16.31 -6.68 2.83
CA ARG A 23 16.40 -7.46 4.06
C ARG A 23 16.17 -8.96 3.82
N PHE A 24 15.06 -9.32 3.16
CA PHE A 24 14.68 -10.73 2.98
C PHE A 24 15.65 -11.48 2.08
N ILE A 25 16.26 -10.81 1.10
CA ILE A 25 17.23 -11.41 0.19
C ILE A 25 18.59 -11.53 0.87
N ALA A 26 19.07 -10.47 1.52
CA ALA A 26 20.35 -10.49 2.26
C ALA A 26 20.34 -11.51 3.40
N SER A 27 19.20 -11.66 4.12
CA SER A 27 19.04 -12.70 5.16
C SER A 27 19.17 -14.14 4.63
N ARG A 28 19.11 -14.35 3.32
CA ARG A 28 19.34 -15.65 2.64
C ARG A 28 20.78 -15.82 2.15
N GLY A 29 21.68 -14.87 2.48
CA GLY A 29 23.08 -14.94 2.13
C GLY A 29 23.43 -14.40 0.73
N HIS A 30 22.50 -13.74 0.05
CA HIS A 30 22.79 -13.12 -1.24
C HIS A 30 23.42 -11.74 -1.05
N ASP A 31 24.34 -11.37 -1.95
CA ASP A 31 24.94 -10.04 -2.03
C ASP A 31 23.91 -9.05 -2.62
N VAL A 32 23.52 -8.02 -1.83
CA VAL A 32 22.45 -7.08 -2.14
C VAL A 32 22.92 -5.65 -2.02
N LEU A 33 22.76 -4.86 -3.08
CA LEU A 33 22.85 -3.40 -3.04
C LEU A 33 21.44 -2.78 -3.06
N LEU A 34 21.14 -1.91 -2.10
CA LEU A 34 19.92 -1.10 -2.03
C LEU A 34 20.25 0.35 -2.38
N VAL A 35 19.70 0.85 -3.49
CA VAL A 35 19.95 2.20 -4.01
C VAL A 35 18.70 3.07 -3.86
N ASP A 36 18.83 4.27 -3.31
CA ASP A 36 17.72 5.27 -3.30
C ASP A 36 18.23 6.67 -3.65
N ARG A 37 17.36 7.43 -4.35
CA ARG A 37 17.61 8.83 -4.71
C ARG A 37 17.61 9.79 -3.52
N LYS A 38 16.95 9.41 -2.43
CA LYS A 38 16.82 10.20 -1.22
C LYS A 38 18.04 10.00 -0.32
N GLU A 39 18.50 11.05 0.30
CA GLU A 39 19.51 10.98 1.37
C GLU A 39 18.90 10.50 2.69
N ARG A 40 17.59 10.76 2.88
CA ARG A 40 16.84 10.34 4.05
C ARG A 40 15.52 9.69 3.67
N VAL A 41 15.41 8.40 3.98
CA VAL A 41 14.22 7.58 3.69
C VAL A 41 13.05 8.01 4.57
N GLY A 42 11.81 7.86 4.06
CA GLY A 42 10.57 8.23 4.74
C GLY A 42 10.15 9.69 4.56
N LEU A 43 10.97 10.53 3.94
CA LEU A 43 10.66 11.94 3.65
C LEU A 43 10.66 12.23 2.13
N PRO A 44 9.78 13.15 1.65
CA PRO A 44 8.61 13.69 2.35
C PRO A 44 7.58 12.59 2.62
N LYS A 45 6.82 12.77 3.70
CA LYS A 45 5.74 11.85 4.06
C LYS A 45 4.57 11.96 3.06
N GLN A 46 4.10 10.83 2.53
CA GLN A 46 3.02 10.76 1.53
C GLN A 46 2.12 9.54 1.82
N CYS A 47 1.50 9.50 3.01
CA CYS A 47 0.72 8.35 3.48
C CYS A 47 -0.28 8.78 4.55
N ALA A 48 -1.44 8.11 4.63
CA ALA A 48 -2.39 8.25 5.73
C ALA A 48 -1.90 7.57 7.02
N GLU A 49 -0.87 6.69 6.93
CA GLU A 49 -0.12 6.11 8.03
C GLU A 49 -0.82 4.96 8.79
N GLY A 50 -2.00 4.51 8.35
CA GLY A 50 -2.69 3.35 8.95
C GLY A 50 -2.14 2.01 8.47
N LEU A 51 -2.01 1.06 9.39
CA LEU A 51 -1.65 -0.34 9.10
C LEU A 51 -2.35 -1.27 10.11
N PHE A 52 -3.10 -2.25 9.65
CA PHE A 52 -3.67 -3.26 10.53
C PHE A 52 -2.57 -4.05 11.25
N ARG A 53 -2.74 -4.27 12.55
CA ARG A 53 -1.74 -4.95 13.40
C ARG A 53 -1.36 -6.33 12.85
N SER A 54 -2.32 -7.08 12.32
CA SER A 54 -2.10 -8.39 11.72
C SER A 54 -1.11 -8.37 10.53
N CYS A 55 -0.98 -7.22 9.85
CA CYS A 55 -0.09 -7.06 8.71
C CYS A 55 1.41 -7.02 9.06
N PHE A 56 1.76 -6.76 10.33
CA PHE A 56 3.17 -6.72 10.76
C PHE A 56 3.91 -8.05 10.57
N SER A 57 3.18 -9.16 10.58
CA SER A 57 3.74 -10.49 10.27
C SER A 57 4.41 -10.56 8.89
N GLU A 58 3.91 -9.81 7.89
CA GLU A 58 4.54 -9.78 6.56
C GLU A 58 5.88 -9.04 6.56
N PHE A 59 6.04 -8.10 7.48
CA PHE A 59 7.31 -7.41 7.70
C PHE A 59 8.30 -8.23 8.53
N SER A 60 7.91 -9.40 9.06
CA SER A 60 8.69 -10.20 10.04
C SER A 60 9.21 -9.35 11.20
N MET A 61 8.32 -8.56 11.79
CA MET A 61 8.60 -7.69 12.94
C MET A 61 7.33 -7.42 13.73
N ASP A 62 7.50 -7.01 14.97
CA ASP A 62 6.43 -6.52 15.83
C ASP A 62 6.27 -4.99 15.72
N PRO A 63 5.11 -4.44 16.09
CA PRO A 63 4.95 -3.01 16.28
C PRO A 63 5.99 -2.46 17.27
N GLY A 64 6.62 -1.34 16.92
CA GLY A 64 7.70 -0.74 17.68
C GLY A 64 7.44 0.73 18.06
N ASN A 65 8.50 1.44 18.40
CA ASN A 65 8.48 2.84 18.83
C ASN A 65 8.10 3.83 17.70
N PHE A 66 7.85 3.36 16.49
CA PHE A 66 7.32 4.12 15.37
C PHE A 66 5.79 4.18 15.34
N ILE A 67 5.09 3.66 16.36
CA ILE A 67 3.62 3.77 16.49
C ILE A 67 3.26 5.12 17.08
N SER A 68 2.56 5.95 16.32
CA SER A 68 2.08 7.29 16.69
C SER A 68 0.65 7.33 17.22
N GLY A 69 -0.08 6.23 17.17
CA GLY A 69 -1.43 6.06 17.67
C GLY A 69 -1.95 4.65 17.42
N MET A 70 -3.11 4.38 17.98
CA MET A 70 -3.87 3.15 17.75
C MET A 70 -5.34 3.52 17.53
N ALA A 71 -5.97 2.88 16.57
CA ALA A 71 -7.42 2.92 16.40
C ALA A 71 -7.97 1.49 16.56
N ARG A 72 -9.20 1.40 17.07
CA ARG A 72 -9.92 0.14 17.30
C ARG A 72 -10.97 -0.14 16.24
N TYR A 73 -11.34 0.90 15.50
CA TYR A 73 -12.42 0.83 14.51
C TYR A 73 -12.00 1.45 13.19
N LEU A 74 -12.44 0.82 12.10
CA LEU A 74 -12.63 1.48 10.81
C LEU A 74 -14.12 1.77 10.68
N GLU A 75 -14.50 3.03 10.58
CA GLU A 75 -15.88 3.46 10.35
C GLU A 75 -16.05 3.91 8.90
N VAL A 76 -16.99 3.30 8.19
CA VAL A 76 -17.35 3.68 6.82
C VAL A 76 -18.63 4.49 6.88
N ILE A 77 -18.60 5.71 6.36
CA ILE A 77 -19.70 6.67 6.40
C ILE A 77 -20.21 6.90 4.99
N PHE A 78 -21.52 6.73 4.80
CA PHE A 78 -22.23 6.94 3.55
C PHE A 78 -22.74 8.40 3.42
N PRO A 79 -23.17 8.87 2.23
CA PRO A 79 -23.50 10.27 2.01
C PRO A 79 -24.61 10.81 2.92
N ASN A 80 -25.57 9.97 3.31
CA ASN A 80 -26.69 10.31 4.22
C ASN A 80 -26.32 10.26 5.72
N GLY A 81 -25.04 9.99 6.05
CA GLY A 81 -24.54 9.89 7.42
C GLY A 81 -24.75 8.54 8.10
N THR A 82 -25.43 7.57 7.45
CA THR A 82 -25.44 6.17 7.93
C THR A 82 -24.05 5.55 7.80
N GLY A 83 -23.77 4.50 8.57
CA GLY A 83 -22.46 3.87 8.49
C GLY A 83 -22.37 2.54 9.22
N TYR A 84 -21.23 1.87 9.04
CA TYR A 84 -20.89 0.66 9.75
C TYR A 84 -19.45 0.71 10.26
N ARG A 85 -19.16 -0.12 11.25
CA ARG A 85 -17.83 -0.25 11.86
C ARG A 85 -17.23 -1.62 11.60
N VAL A 86 -15.93 -1.63 11.37
CA VAL A 86 -15.11 -2.85 11.43
C VAL A 86 -14.20 -2.73 12.65
N GLU A 87 -14.33 -3.64 13.60
CA GLU A 87 -13.49 -3.68 14.80
C GLU A 87 -12.20 -4.42 14.50
N ASP A 88 -11.06 -3.73 14.59
CA ASP A 88 -9.72 -4.32 14.44
C ASP A 88 -8.67 -3.42 15.09
N ASP A 89 -7.49 -3.97 15.38
CA ASP A 89 -6.35 -3.21 15.86
C ASP A 89 -5.63 -2.54 14.68
N ILE A 90 -5.73 -1.22 14.58
CA ILE A 90 -5.09 -0.44 13.53
C ILE A 90 -4.00 0.45 14.14
N CYS A 91 -2.76 0.19 13.74
CA CYS A 91 -1.60 0.98 14.15
C CYS A 91 -1.45 2.21 13.25
N MET A 92 -1.35 3.39 13.87
CA MET A 92 -0.97 4.62 13.18
C MET A 92 0.54 4.76 13.24
N LEU A 93 1.20 4.84 12.08
CA LEU A 93 2.65 4.84 11.96
C LEU A 93 3.23 6.26 11.98
N ASP A 94 4.42 6.41 12.52
CA ASP A 94 5.35 7.47 12.16
C ASP A 94 6.16 6.99 10.96
N ARG A 95 5.73 7.32 9.74
CA ARG A 95 6.34 6.80 8.51
C ARG A 95 7.83 7.08 8.39
N PRO A 96 8.35 8.29 8.69
CA PRO A 96 9.78 8.50 8.71
C PRO A 96 10.54 7.52 9.62
N ARG A 97 10.07 7.30 10.83
CA ARG A 97 10.69 6.34 11.76
C ARG A 97 10.52 4.89 11.31
N PHE A 98 9.32 4.54 10.83
CA PHE A 98 9.04 3.20 10.32
C PHE A 98 9.90 2.85 9.11
N ASP A 99 9.98 3.74 8.11
CA ASP A 99 10.76 3.50 6.90
C ASP A 99 12.26 3.41 7.21
N GLN A 100 12.78 4.27 8.12
CA GLN A 100 14.18 4.20 8.59
C GLN A 100 14.46 2.92 9.38
N HIS A 101 13.51 2.45 10.18
CA HIS A 101 13.63 1.18 10.88
C HIS A 101 13.75 0.00 9.91
N LEU A 102 12.91 -0.05 8.87
CA LEU A 102 12.98 -1.07 7.81
C LEU A 102 14.33 -1.03 7.08
N LEU A 103 14.84 0.17 6.77
CA LEU A 103 16.15 0.35 6.16
C LEU A 103 17.28 -0.16 7.08
N GLY A 104 17.22 0.15 8.38
CA GLY A 104 18.17 -0.35 9.37
C GLY A 104 18.17 -1.88 9.45
N LEU A 105 16.98 -2.51 9.39
CA LEU A 105 16.86 -3.97 9.34
C LEU A 105 17.48 -4.57 8.06
N ALA A 106 17.39 -3.88 6.92
CA ALA A 106 18.07 -4.31 5.69
C ALA A 106 19.59 -4.27 5.82
N GLY A 107 20.15 -3.17 6.36
CA GLY A 107 21.58 -3.07 6.63
C GLY A 107 22.06 -4.11 7.64
N SER A 108 21.31 -4.34 8.73
CA SER A 108 21.63 -5.37 9.73
C SER A 108 21.58 -6.80 9.15
N ALA A 109 20.82 -7.02 8.09
CA ALA A 109 20.77 -8.30 7.37
C ALA A 109 21.93 -8.49 6.37
N GLY A 110 22.80 -7.46 6.19
CA GLY A 110 23.96 -7.51 5.30
C GLY A 110 23.76 -6.83 3.94
N ALA A 111 22.64 -6.12 3.72
CA ALA A 111 22.49 -5.33 2.50
C ALA A 111 23.39 -4.09 2.54
N GLU A 112 24.15 -3.85 1.45
CA GLU A 112 24.82 -2.59 1.22
C GLU A 112 23.80 -1.50 0.89
N ILE A 113 23.94 -0.29 1.46
CA ILE A 113 22.98 0.80 1.32
C ILE A 113 23.64 1.99 0.66
N MET A 114 23.11 2.42 -0.49
CA MET A 114 23.59 3.56 -1.27
C MET A 114 22.48 4.60 -1.41
N LEU A 115 22.48 5.60 -0.55
CA LEU A 115 21.54 6.72 -0.56
C LEU A 115 22.04 7.91 -1.40
N GLY A 116 21.13 8.81 -1.80
CA GLY A 116 21.45 9.99 -2.60
C GLY A 116 21.83 9.66 -4.05
N ARG A 117 21.52 8.45 -4.53
CA ARG A 117 21.84 8.01 -5.88
C ARG A 117 20.56 7.71 -6.67
N LYS A 118 20.35 8.48 -7.73
CA LYS A 118 19.13 8.35 -8.56
C LYS A 118 19.41 7.46 -9.75
N VAL A 119 18.64 6.38 -9.87
CA VAL A 119 18.61 5.51 -11.05
C VAL A 119 17.85 6.22 -12.16
N GLY A 120 18.51 6.42 -13.30
CA GLY A 120 17.92 7.00 -14.50
C GLY A 120 17.27 5.96 -15.40
N ARG A 121 18.01 4.87 -15.67
CA ARG A 121 17.61 3.80 -16.57
C ARG A 121 18.10 2.43 -16.08
N VAL A 122 17.38 1.40 -16.45
CA VAL A 122 17.76 -0.01 -16.24
C VAL A 122 17.71 -0.71 -17.59
N ASP A 123 18.73 -1.49 -17.90
CA ASP A 123 18.72 -2.38 -19.06
C ASP A 123 18.29 -3.80 -18.63
N PRO A 124 17.12 -4.30 -19.08
CA PRO A 124 16.62 -5.60 -18.66
C PRO A 124 17.34 -6.78 -19.32
N GLN A 125 18.21 -6.55 -20.33
CA GLN A 125 18.96 -7.59 -21.02
C GLN A 125 20.31 -7.81 -20.36
N THR A 126 21.05 -6.72 -20.09
CA THR A 126 22.39 -6.79 -19.50
C THR A 126 22.34 -6.84 -17.97
N GLY A 127 21.32 -6.25 -17.33
CA GLY A 127 21.26 -6.07 -15.89
C GLY A 127 21.97 -4.80 -15.42
N GLU A 128 22.33 -3.91 -16.36
CA GLU A 128 22.94 -2.63 -16.04
C GLU A 128 21.96 -1.62 -15.48
N ILE A 129 22.38 -0.90 -14.47
CA ILE A 129 21.69 0.26 -13.89
C ILE A 129 22.54 1.50 -14.16
N HIS A 130 21.96 2.47 -14.85
CA HIS A 130 22.59 3.76 -15.11
C HIS A 130 22.14 4.78 -14.09
N LEU A 131 23.04 5.23 -13.24
CA LEU A 131 22.80 6.31 -12.28
C LEU A 131 22.89 7.67 -13.00
N GLN A 132 22.19 8.69 -12.48
CA GLN A 132 22.20 10.03 -13.09
C GLN A 132 23.55 10.75 -13.02
N ASN A 133 24.45 10.33 -12.13
CA ASN A 133 25.83 10.84 -12.05
C ASN A 133 26.78 10.21 -13.07
N GLY A 134 26.28 9.33 -13.97
CA GLY A 134 27.07 8.65 -15.00
C GLY A 134 27.66 7.29 -14.56
N GLU A 135 27.54 6.94 -13.31
CA GLU A 135 27.99 5.64 -12.78
C GLU A 135 27.08 4.51 -13.32
N ILE A 136 27.70 3.36 -13.61
CA ILE A 136 27.01 2.17 -14.07
C ILE A 136 27.29 1.05 -13.08
N LEU A 137 26.23 0.37 -12.65
CA LEU A 137 26.26 -0.79 -11.78
C LEU A 137 25.63 -1.97 -12.50
N GLU A 138 26.03 -3.19 -12.18
CA GLU A 138 25.47 -4.41 -12.76
C GLU A 138 24.90 -5.32 -11.68
N GLY A 139 23.66 -5.81 -11.90
CA GLY A 139 23.00 -6.79 -11.04
C GLY A 139 22.52 -8.01 -11.82
N ARG A 140 22.74 -9.20 -11.25
CA ARG A 140 22.21 -10.43 -11.85
C ARG A 140 20.68 -10.48 -11.80
N VAL A 141 20.07 -9.86 -10.77
CA VAL A 141 18.62 -9.59 -10.68
C VAL A 141 18.44 -8.14 -10.23
N ILE A 142 17.47 -7.44 -10.82
CA ILE A 142 17.11 -6.07 -10.45
C ILE A 142 15.68 -6.05 -9.92
N ILE A 143 15.49 -5.39 -8.77
CA ILE A 143 14.18 -5.20 -8.17
C ILE A 143 13.81 -3.72 -8.19
N GLY A 144 12.81 -3.35 -8.99
CA GLY A 144 12.22 -2.02 -9.01
C GLY A 144 11.22 -1.88 -7.86
N ALA A 145 11.57 -1.04 -6.88
CA ALA A 145 10.79 -0.69 -5.69
C ALA A 145 10.71 0.83 -5.50
N ASP A 146 10.89 1.58 -6.58
CA ASP A 146 11.09 3.04 -6.63
C ASP A 146 9.78 3.83 -6.66
N GLY A 147 8.69 3.20 -6.22
CA GLY A 147 7.40 3.81 -5.96
C GLY A 147 6.54 4.04 -7.21
N PRO A 148 5.43 4.80 -7.08
CA PRO A 148 4.38 4.87 -8.10
C PRO A 148 4.86 5.48 -9.42
N SER A 149 5.86 6.36 -9.39
CA SER A 149 6.48 6.98 -10.58
C SER A 149 7.77 6.26 -11.00
N SER A 150 7.78 4.94 -10.94
CA SER A 150 8.95 4.09 -11.15
C SER A 150 9.74 4.40 -12.42
N SER A 151 11.04 4.64 -12.28
CA SER A 151 12.00 4.73 -13.40
C SER A 151 12.31 3.35 -13.95
N VAL A 152 12.34 2.34 -13.09
CA VAL A 152 12.54 0.94 -13.49
C VAL A 152 11.38 0.48 -14.38
N ALA A 153 10.12 0.69 -13.98
CA ALA A 153 8.96 0.35 -14.82
C ALA A 153 9.00 1.05 -16.18
N ARG A 154 9.37 2.35 -16.20
CA ARG A 154 9.54 3.10 -17.46
C ARG A 154 10.61 2.51 -18.37
N SER A 155 11.71 2.03 -17.81
CA SER A 155 12.76 1.34 -18.59
C SER A 155 12.27 0.06 -19.25
N LEU A 156 11.22 -0.57 -18.69
CA LEU A 156 10.54 -1.73 -19.29
C LEU A 156 9.47 -1.35 -20.33
N GLY A 157 9.24 -0.04 -20.55
CA GLY A 157 8.18 0.48 -21.42
C GLY A 157 6.80 0.50 -20.77
N ILE A 158 6.73 0.44 -19.43
CA ILE A 158 5.48 0.34 -18.68
C ILE A 158 5.33 1.55 -17.74
N ARG A 159 4.09 2.00 -17.54
CA ARG A 159 3.78 3.09 -16.61
C ARG A 159 2.58 2.73 -15.76
N ASN A 160 2.61 3.13 -14.50
CA ASN A 160 1.46 3.06 -13.61
C ASN A 160 0.36 4.03 -14.04
N TRP A 161 -0.87 3.60 -13.88
CA TRP A 161 -2.01 4.50 -13.85
C TRP A 161 -2.15 5.04 -12.42
N LEU A 162 -2.10 6.36 -12.28
CA LEU A 162 -1.99 7.02 -10.99
C LEU A 162 -3.23 7.86 -10.69
N ILE A 163 -3.70 7.78 -9.44
CA ILE A 163 -4.69 8.72 -8.92
C ILE A 163 -4.00 9.68 -7.96
N PRO A 164 -4.24 11.00 -8.08
CA PRO A 164 -3.77 11.96 -7.10
C PRO A 164 -4.44 11.73 -5.74
N ALA A 165 -3.72 12.02 -4.67
CA ALA A 165 -4.23 12.07 -3.32
C ALA A 165 -3.72 13.35 -2.64
N ALA A 166 -4.61 14.06 -1.94
CA ALA A 166 -4.29 15.24 -1.18
C ALA A 166 -4.62 15.01 0.30
N GLN A 167 -3.76 15.51 1.19
CA GLN A 167 -3.89 15.30 2.62
C GLN A 167 -3.35 16.50 3.41
N VAL A 168 -3.95 16.77 4.56
CA VAL A 168 -3.40 17.65 5.60
C VAL A 168 -3.21 16.83 6.88
N GLU A 169 -2.21 17.20 7.66
CA GLU A 169 -2.10 16.83 9.06
C GLU A 169 -2.63 18.02 9.87
N MET A 170 -3.57 17.76 10.79
CA MET A 170 -4.18 18.82 11.59
C MET A 170 -4.35 18.35 13.03
N THR A 171 -4.56 19.32 13.96
CA THR A 171 -4.90 19.00 15.35
C THR A 171 -6.19 18.20 15.39
N TRP A 172 -6.27 17.21 16.29
CA TRP A 172 -7.41 16.30 16.40
C TRP A 172 -7.61 15.88 17.85
N PRO A 173 -8.85 15.81 18.35
CA PRO A 173 -9.12 15.27 19.68
C PRO A 173 -8.76 13.78 19.74
N GLU A 174 -8.74 13.23 20.93
CA GLU A 174 -8.56 11.79 21.12
C GLU A 174 -9.73 11.03 20.49
N ASP A 175 -9.41 10.02 19.67
CA ASP A 175 -10.38 9.28 18.88
C ASP A 175 -9.83 7.88 18.57
N ASP A 176 -10.62 6.84 18.74
CA ASP A 176 -10.23 5.45 18.53
C ASP A 176 -10.73 4.85 17.22
N ALA A 177 -11.25 5.67 16.32
CA ALA A 177 -11.69 5.26 14.99
C ALA A 177 -10.90 5.94 13.87
N ILE A 178 -10.68 5.24 12.77
CA ILE A 178 -10.36 5.82 11.47
C ILE A 178 -11.64 5.89 10.65
N TYR A 179 -11.77 6.90 9.81
CA TYR A 179 -13.00 7.15 9.04
C TYR A 179 -12.73 7.09 7.55
N ALA A 180 -13.63 6.44 6.82
CA ALA A 180 -13.68 6.45 5.36
C ALA A 180 -15.06 6.98 4.90
N TYR A 181 -15.06 8.14 4.26
CA TYR A 181 -16.28 8.79 3.75
C TYR A 181 -16.47 8.44 2.28
N LEU A 182 -17.64 7.90 1.96
CA LEU A 182 -18.07 7.59 0.59
C LEU A 182 -19.06 8.67 0.14
N ASP A 183 -18.61 9.65 -0.63
CA ASP A 183 -19.44 10.76 -1.12
C ASP A 183 -19.02 11.12 -2.54
N LYS A 184 -19.87 10.79 -3.53
CA LYS A 184 -19.58 10.98 -4.95
C LYS A 184 -19.56 12.43 -5.38
N ASP A 185 -20.24 13.32 -4.66
CA ASP A 185 -20.14 14.77 -4.89
C ASP A 185 -18.74 15.32 -4.59
N LEU A 186 -17.96 14.60 -3.78
CA LEU A 186 -16.60 14.95 -3.43
C LEU A 186 -15.57 14.17 -4.23
N SER A 187 -15.61 12.85 -4.12
CA SER A 187 -14.61 11.97 -4.72
C SER A 187 -15.27 10.73 -5.31
N PRO A 188 -14.84 10.24 -6.49
CA PRO A 188 -15.33 8.97 -7.01
C PRO A 188 -14.96 7.77 -6.13
N TYR A 189 -14.05 7.97 -5.17
CA TYR A 189 -13.57 6.92 -4.26
C TYR A 189 -13.93 7.22 -2.82
N SER A 190 -12.98 7.72 -2.01
CA SER A 190 -13.23 8.06 -0.61
C SER A 190 -12.43 9.27 -0.16
N CYS A 191 -12.90 9.88 0.93
CA CYS A 191 -12.13 10.76 1.78
C CYS A 191 -11.88 10.04 3.12
N TRP A 192 -10.91 10.49 3.90
CA TRP A 192 -10.53 9.81 5.13
C TRP A 192 -10.10 10.74 6.25
N ILE A 193 -10.22 10.24 7.50
CA ILE A 193 -9.62 10.81 8.70
C ILE A 193 -8.92 9.68 9.45
N PHE A 194 -7.63 9.85 9.75
CA PHE A 194 -6.79 8.88 10.43
C PHE A 194 -6.17 9.53 11.67
N PRO A 195 -6.80 9.44 12.86
CA PRO A 195 -6.32 10.02 14.10
C PRO A 195 -5.00 9.39 14.57
N LYS A 196 -4.12 10.22 15.13
CA LYS A 196 -2.85 9.82 15.74
C LYS A 196 -2.83 10.23 17.20
N ASN A 197 -3.52 9.48 18.06
CA ASN A 197 -3.86 9.83 19.43
C ASN A 197 -2.64 10.22 20.28
N LYS A 198 -1.49 9.53 20.12
CA LYS A 198 -0.26 9.89 20.84
C LYS A 198 0.31 11.27 20.47
N ARG A 199 -0.20 11.91 19.42
CA ARG A 199 0.25 13.22 18.92
C ARG A 199 -0.82 14.29 18.97
N GLY A 200 -2.06 13.95 19.28
CA GLY A 200 -3.19 14.89 19.22
C GLY A 200 -3.41 15.43 17.80
N THR A 201 -3.17 14.64 16.77
CA THR A 201 -3.30 15.04 15.36
C THR A 201 -4.04 13.98 14.55
N ALA A 202 -4.54 14.35 13.37
CA ALA A 202 -5.06 13.41 12.38
C ALA A 202 -4.55 13.73 10.98
N ASN A 203 -4.45 12.71 10.15
CA ASN A 203 -4.29 12.82 8.71
C ASN A 203 -5.68 12.87 8.07
N VAL A 204 -6.07 14.02 7.55
CA VAL A 204 -7.34 14.25 6.83
C VAL A 204 -7.05 14.35 5.35
N GLY A 205 -7.65 13.49 4.53
CA GLY A 205 -7.29 13.40 3.12
C GLY A 205 -8.39 12.88 2.20
N CYS A 206 -8.09 12.86 0.92
CA CYS A 206 -9.00 12.35 -0.12
C CYS A 206 -8.23 11.77 -1.30
N PHE A 207 -8.88 10.84 -2.00
CA PHE A 207 -8.52 10.56 -3.39
C PHE A 207 -8.97 11.73 -4.25
N GLY A 208 -8.00 12.49 -4.76
CA GLY A 208 -8.24 13.66 -5.58
C GLY A 208 -7.29 14.82 -5.27
N THR A 209 -7.73 16.01 -5.62
CA THR A 209 -6.94 17.23 -5.54
C THR A 209 -7.14 17.97 -4.22
N ALA A 210 -6.28 18.97 -3.95
CA ALA A 210 -6.46 19.86 -2.81
C ALA A 210 -7.81 20.64 -2.81
N SER A 211 -8.44 20.81 -3.97
CA SER A 211 -9.77 21.41 -4.06
C SER A 211 -10.83 20.48 -3.49
N ILE A 212 -10.77 19.19 -3.81
CA ILE A 212 -11.67 18.17 -3.23
C ILE A 212 -11.48 18.11 -1.71
N LEU A 213 -10.23 18.10 -1.24
CA LEU A 213 -9.93 18.08 0.19
C LEU A 213 -10.53 19.27 0.92
N ARG A 214 -10.44 20.50 0.37
CA ARG A 214 -11.07 21.69 0.96
C ARG A 214 -12.60 21.55 1.03
N ARG A 215 -13.23 21.01 -0.03
CA ARG A 215 -14.68 20.76 -0.04
C ARG A 215 -15.06 19.71 1.01
N PHE A 216 -14.27 18.66 1.17
CA PHE A 216 -14.48 17.62 2.19
C PHE A 216 -14.44 18.23 3.61
N ILE A 217 -13.40 18.98 3.93
CA ILE A 217 -13.25 19.65 5.23
C ILE A 217 -14.45 20.58 5.50
N SER A 218 -14.86 21.37 4.51
CA SER A 218 -15.99 22.30 4.64
C SER A 218 -17.33 21.57 4.80
N ARG A 219 -17.60 20.55 3.96
CA ARG A 219 -18.88 19.83 3.94
C ARG A 219 -19.15 19.08 5.25
N TYR A 220 -18.13 18.46 5.80
CA TYR A 220 -18.24 17.69 7.05
C TYR A 220 -17.84 18.49 8.28
N ARG A 221 -17.63 19.81 8.14
CA ARG A 221 -17.28 20.75 9.23
C ARG A 221 -16.14 20.23 10.08
N ILE A 222 -15.07 19.75 9.41
CA ILE A 222 -13.89 19.21 10.08
C ILE A 222 -13.08 20.39 10.64
N GLU A 223 -12.94 20.44 11.96
CA GLU A 223 -12.28 21.52 12.68
C GLU A 223 -10.90 21.11 13.16
N GLY A 224 -9.97 22.07 13.26
CA GLY A 224 -8.61 21.88 13.73
C GLY A 224 -7.60 22.76 13.01
N GLU A 225 -6.46 22.98 13.62
CA GLU A 225 -5.35 23.73 13.02
C GLU A 225 -4.59 22.84 12.03
N ILE A 226 -4.37 23.34 10.81
CA ILE A 226 -3.58 22.62 9.80
C ILE A 226 -2.09 22.81 10.10
N LEU A 227 -1.43 21.73 10.46
CA LEU A 227 -0.01 21.69 10.83
C LEU A 227 0.89 21.40 9.61
N ASN A 228 0.41 20.60 8.66
CA ASN A 228 1.19 20.22 7.48
C ASN A 228 0.28 19.91 6.30
N ARG A 229 0.82 20.04 5.08
CA ARG A 229 0.15 19.67 3.83
C ARG A 229 1.03 18.70 3.07
N ASN A 230 0.45 17.61 2.62
CA ASN A 230 1.14 16.65 1.78
C ASN A 230 0.19 16.05 0.74
N GLY A 231 0.74 15.27 -0.15
CA GLY A 231 -0.02 14.60 -1.19
C GLY A 231 0.88 13.66 -1.97
N GLY A 232 0.28 12.83 -2.76
CA GLY A 232 0.98 11.84 -3.53
C GLY A 232 0.17 11.34 -4.70
N ALA A 233 0.65 10.26 -5.28
CA ALA A 233 -0.05 9.53 -6.33
C ALA A 233 -0.13 8.06 -5.91
N ILE A 234 -1.32 7.49 -6.03
CA ILE A 234 -1.61 6.10 -5.67
C ILE A 234 -1.78 5.31 -6.96
N PRO A 235 -1.01 4.24 -7.18
CA PRO A 235 -1.17 3.41 -8.37
C PRO A 235 -2.46 2.59 -8.30
N LEU A 236 -3.05 2.36 -9.47
CA LEU A 236 -4.30 1.64 -9.62
C LEU A 236 -4.11 0.26 -10.21
N GLY A 237 -4.01 -0.72 -9.33
CA GLY A 237 -3.95 -2.12 -9.69
C GLY A 237 -2.63 -2.55 -10.33
N PRO A 238 -2.42 -3.87 -10.39
CA PRO A 238 -1.16 -4.42 -10.86
C PRO A 238 -0.90 -4.08 -12.32
N LEU A 239 0.35 -3.76 -12.61
CA LEU A 239 0.80 -3.55 -13.99
C LEU A 239 0.59 -4.82 -14.82
N PRO A 240 0.38 -4.67 -16.15
CA PRO A 240 0.18 -5.81 -17.06
C PRO A 240 1.38 -6.76 -17.09
N ARG A 241 2.57 -6.26 -16.73
CA ARG A 241 3.80 -7.05 -16.59
C ARG A 241 4.54 -6.64 -15.33
N LEU A 242 4.85 -7.61 -14.48
CA LEU A 242 5.56 -7.44 -13.20
C LEU A 242 6.99 -7.98 -13.25
N GLN A 243 7.34 -8.69 -14.33
CA GLN A 243 8.67 -9.21 -14.57
C GLN A 243 9.02 -9.11 -16.06
N LYS A 244 10.25 -8.65 -16.37
CA LYS A 244 10.84 -8.72 -17.71
C LYS A 244 12.30 -9.15 -17.61
N GLY A 245 12.61 -10.37 -18.11
CA GLY A 245 13.91 -10.95 -17.92
C GLY A 245 14.25 -11.08 -16.43
N ARG A 246 15.34 -10.41 -16.02
CA ARG A 246 15.83 -10.40 -14.64
C ARG A 246 15.37 -9.17 -13.82
N VAL A 247 14.46 -8.37 -14.34
CA VAL A 247 13.91 -7.19 -13.68
C VAL A 247 12.53 -7.50 -13.13
N LEU A 248 12.33 -7.31 -11.82
CA LEU A 248 11.08 -7.51 -11.08
C LEU A 248 10.55 -6.15 -10.60
N LEU A 249 9.23 -5.96 -10.58
CA LEU A 249 8.57 -4.77 -10.05
C LEU A 249 7.73 -5.14 -8.83
N ILE A 250 8.00 -4.51 -7.68
CA ILE A 250 7.33 -4.78 -6.41
C ILE A 250 6.66 -3.53 -5.84
N GLY A 251 5.72 -3.72 -4.91
CA GLY A 251 5.00 -2.63 -4.27
C GLY A 251 4.37 -1.67 -5.29
N ASP A 252 4.41 -0.38 -5.00
CA ASP A 252 3.85 0.66 -5.87
C ASP A 252 4.51 0.74 -7.25
N ALA A 253 5.78 0.34 -7.38
CA ALA A 253 6.45 0.30 -8.67
C ALA A 253 5.82 -0.74 -9.62
N GLY A 254 5.27 -1.81 -9.06
CA GLY A 254 4.48 -2.83 -9.77
C GLY A 254 2.97 -2.53 -9.81
N GLY A 255 2.51 -1.41 -9.26
CA GLY A 255 1.08 -1.09 -9.16
C GLY A 255 0.33 -1.98 -8.17
N LEU A 256 1.03 -2.60 -7.20
CA LEU A 256 0.46 -3.59 -6.29
C LEU A 256 -0.26 -2.99 -5.08
N THR A 257 -0.45 -1.68 -5.04
CA THR A 257 -1.32 -1.05 -4.05
C THR A 257 -2.73 -1.61 -4.18
N ASN A 258 -3.38 -1.89 -3.06
CA ASN A 258 -4.77 -2.32 -3.06
C ASN A 258 -5.65 -1.24 -3.71
N PRO A 259 -6.22 -1.49 -4.87
CA PRO A 259 -6.99 -0.45 -5.58
C PRO A 259 -8.31 -0.12 -4.90
N PHE A 260 -8.83 -0.98 -4.02
CA PHE A 260 -10.10 -0.76 -3.30
C PHE A 260 -9.92 0.16 -2.09
N THR A 261 -8.84 -0.04 -1.30
CA THR A 261 -8.59 0.72 -0.07
C THR A 261 -7.55 1.83 -0.23
N GLY A 262 -6.67 1.74 -1.23
CA GLY A 262 -5.48 2.58 -1.35
C GLY A 262 -4.31 2.11 -0.46
N GLY A 263 -4.46 0.99 0.24
CA GLY A 263 -3.44 0.43 1.14
C GLY A 263 -2.26 -0.16 0.38
N GLY A 264 -1.06 0.38 0.58
CA GLY A 264 0.17 -0.06 -0.11
C GLY A 264 1.19 -0.79 0.78
N LEU A 265 1.11 -0.64 2.11
CA LEU A 265 2.14 -1.16 3.01
C LEU A 265 2.17 -2.70 3.06
N TYR A 266 1.01 -3.34 3.22
CA TYR A 266 0.94 -4.81 3.20
C TYR A 266 1.39 -5.39 1.85
N PRO A 267 0.87 -4.94 0.69
CA PRO A 267 1.35 -5.40 -0.61
C PRO A 267 2.83 -5.15 -0.84
N ALA A 268 3.39 -4.07 -0.30
CA ALA A 268 4.83 -3.79 -0.37
C ALA A 268 5.65 -4.90 0.30
N ALA A 269 5.33 -5.26 1.55
CA ALA A 269 6.02 -6.32 2.27
C ALA A 269 5.76 -7.70 1.64
N ARG A 270 4.52 -7.98 1.25
CA ARG A 270 4.13 -9.26 0.64
C ARG A 270 4.82 -9.51 -0.70
N SER A 271 4.82 -8.51 -1.60
CA SER A 271 5.51 -8.63 -2.89
C SER A 271 7.04 -8.75 -2.73
N ALA A 272 7.61 -8.07 -1.72
CA ALA A 272 9.02 -8.19 -1.38
C ALA A 272 9.39 -9.62 -0.94
N ARG A 273 8.54 -10.26 -0.13
CA ARG A 273 8.72 -11.65 0.30
C ARG A 273 8.66 -12.63 -0.89
N ILE A 274 7.64 -12.47 -1.76
CA ILE A 274 7.49 -13.31 -2.96
C ILE A 274 8.70 -13.12 -3.89
N ALA A 275 9.19 -11.88 -4.04
CA ALA A 275 10.38 -11.59 -4.83
C ALA A 275 11.64 -12.25 -4.24
N ALA A 276 11.82 -12.18 -2.92
CA ALA A 276 12.94 -12.81 -2.24
C ALA A 276 12.95 -14.34 -2.40
N GLU A 277 11.79 -14.99 -2.31
CA GLU A 277 11.64 -16.42 -2.55
C GLU A 277 11.94 -16.79 -4.00
N ALA A 278 11.49 -15.98 -4.98
CA ALA A 278 11.75 -16.20 -6.39
C ALA A 278 13.25 -16.04 -6.74
N VAL A 279 13.90 -15.03 -6.13
CA VAL A 279 15.34 -14.78 -6.28
C VAL A 279 16.16 -15.93 -5.69
N ASP A 280 15.82 -16.39 -4.49
CA ASP A 280 16.51 -17.48 -3.81
C ASP A 280 16.49 -18.77 -4.65
N ARG A 281 15.32 -19.14 -5.17
CA ARG A 281 15.16 -20.29 -6.09
C ARG A 281 15.93 -20.10 -7.39
N PHE A 282 15.96 -18.88 -7.93
CA PHE A 282 16.74 -18.57 -9.13
C PHE A 282 18.24 -18.83 -8.94
N PHE A 283 18.79 -18.42 -7.79
CA PHE A 283 20.19 -18.69 -7.47
C PHE A 283 20.46 -20.16 -7.13
N ALA A 284 19.43 -20.91 -6.72
CA ALA A 284 19.48 -22.36 -6.60
C ALA A 284 19.37 -23.13 -7.95
N GLY A 285 19.30 -22.41 -9.09
CA GLY A 285 19.27 -22.99 -10.44
C GLY A 285 17.89 -23.14 -11.06
N GLU A 286 16.83 -22.67 -10.38
CA GLU A 286 15.48 -22.65 -10.96
C GLU A 286 15.28 -21.44 -11.89
N LYS A 287 14.21 -21.47 -12.69
CA LYS A 287 13.79 -20.29 -13.46
C LYS A 287 13.33 -19.17 -12.53
N LEU A 288 13.71 -17.93 -12.82
CA LEU A 288 13.18 -16.77 -12.12
C LEU A 288 11.68 -16.62 -12.46
N ASP A 289 10.81 -16.88 -11.48
CA ASP A 289 9.35 -16.93 -11.64
C ASP A 289 8.64 -16.11 -10.56
N TYR A 290 8.88 -14.81 -10.55
CA TYR A 290 8.21 -13.87 -9.65
C TYR A 290 6.79 -13.57 -10.10
N GLU A 291 6.60 -13.23 -11.40
CA GLU A 291 5.30 -12.75 -11.90
C GLU A 291 4.20 -13.80 -11.74
N SER A 292 4.45 -15.06 -12.09
CA SER A 292 3.47 -16.14 -11.92
C SER A 292 3.08 -16.34 -10.45
N ARG A 293 4.03 -16.18 -9.52
CA ARG A 293 3.79 -16.33 -8.08
C ARG A 293 2.95 -15.18 -7.53
N VAL A 294 3.31 -13.93 -7.86
CA VAL A 294 2.57 -12.76 -7.36
C VAL A 294 1.17 -12.67 -7.98
N ARG A 295 0.97 -13.12 -9.23
CA ARG A 295 -0.36 -13.17 -9.87
C ARG A 295 -1.33 -14.15 -9.20
N LYS A 296 -0.82 -15.15 -8.51
CA LYS A 296 -1.63 -16.10 -7.72
C LYS A 296 -1.97 -15.58 -6.32
N ASP A 297 -1.29 -14.53 -5.89
CA ASP A 297 -1.51 -13.92 -4.58
C ASP A 297 -2.67 -12.91 -4.63
N LEU A 298 -3.33 -12.73 -3.49
CA LEU A 298 -4.46 -11.82 -3.37
C LEU A 298 -4.08 -10.36 -3.65
N ILE A 299 -2.81 -9.95 -3.40
CA ILE A 299 -2.34 -8.58 -3.68
C ILE A 299 -2.39 -8.19 -5.17
N ALA A 300 -2.40 -9.17 -6.07
CA ALA A 300 -2.51 -8.95 -7.51
C ALA A 300 -3.85 -9.44 -8.08
N SER A 301 -4.83 -9.75 -7.23
CA SER A 301 -6.15 -10.22 -7.65
C SER A 301 -6.97 -9.10 -8.30
N ASP A 302 -7.66 -9.43 -9.37
CA ASP A 302 -8.60 -8.53 -10.06
C ASP A 302 -9.87 -8.21 -9.25
N VAL A 303 -10.14 -8.99 -8.21
CA VAL A 303 -11.32 -8.79 -7.35
C VAL A 303 -11.38 -7.37 -6.76
N HIS A 304 -10.23 -6.84 -6.35
CA HIS A 304 -10.16 -5.49 -5.81
C HIS A 304 -10.47 -4.41 -6.87
N MET A 305 -10.02 -4.64 -8.11
CA MET A 305 -10.34 -3.73 -9.23
C MET A 305 -11.83 -3.78 -9.59
N ARG A 306 -12.43 -4.97 -9.61
CA ARG A 306 -13.88 -5.11 -9.85
C ARG A 306 -14.70 -4.42 -8.77
N ALA A 307 -14.35 -4.62 -7.50
CA ALA A 307 -15.02 -3.95 -6.39
C ALA A 307 -14.85 -2.43 -6.44
N ARG A 308 -13.64 -1.95 -6.76
CA ARG A 308 -13.39 -0.53 -6.95
C ARG A 308 -14.21 0.06 -8.10
N THR A 309 -14.23 -0.60 -9.26
CA THR A 309 -14.99 -0.15 -10.44
C THR A 309 -16.47 -0.05 -10.11
N LEU A 310 -17.01 -1.06 -9.43
CA LEU A 310 -18.39 -1.01 -8.95
C LEU A 310 -18.59 0.17 -7.98
N LEU A 311 -17.77 0.29 -6.94
CA LEU A 311 -17.90 1.39 -5.98
C LEU A 311 -17.83 2.75 -6.67
N ALA A 312 -16.94 2.93 -7.65
CA ALA A 312 -16.81 4.17 -8.40
C ALA A 312 -18.05 4.48 -9.29
N SER A 313 -18.77 3.46 -9.72
CA SER A 313 -19.97 3.61 -10.58
C SER A 313 -21.27 3.87 -9.82
N LEU A 314 -21.29 3.64 -8.49
CA LEU A 314 -22.51 3.87 -7.70
C LEU A 314 -22.80 5.37 -7.55
N SER A 315 -24.08 5.74 -7.57
CA SER A 315 -24.53 7.09 -7.22
C SER A 315 -24.60 7.28 -5.69
N ASN A 316 -24.80 8.51 -5.23
CA ASN A 316 -25.02 8.77 -3.79
C ASN A 316 -26.29 8.10 -3.28
N GLU A 317 -27.37 8.04 -4.09
CA GLU A 317 -28.62 7.35 -3.73
C GLU A 317 -28.40 5.84 -3.55
N GLU A 318 -27.61 5.22 -4.42
CA GLU A 318 -27.24 3.80 -4.30
C GLU A 318 -26.34 3.53 -3.10
N LEU A 319 -25.41 4.44 -2.80
CA LEU A 319 -24.60 4.38 -1.58
C LEU A 319 -25.46 4.52 -0.33
N ASP A 320 -26.46 5.43 -0.35
CA ASP A 320 -27.39 5.62 0.75
C ASP A 320 -28.29 4.40 0.97
N GLU A 321 -28.68 3.70 -0.11
CA GLU A 321 -29.40 2.42 0.01
C GLU A 321 -28.54 1.36 0.72
N LEU A 322 -27.25 1.24 0.33
CA LEU A 322 -26.32 0.35 1.00
C LEU A 322 -26.13 0.76 2.46
N GLY A 323 -25.94 2.06 2.71
CA GLY A 323 -25.75 2.62 4.04
C GLY A 323 -26.89 2.29 4.98
N ARG A 324 -28.16 2.49 4.55
CA ARG A 324 -29.34 2.11 5.34
C ARG A 324 -29.38 0.62 5.70
N GLY A 325 -28.92 -0.25 4.78
CA GLY A 325 -28.84 -1.69 5.03
C GLY A 325 -27.74 -2.11 6.00
N MET A 326 -26.74 -1.26 6.21
CA MET A 326 -25.56 -1.55 7.04
C MET A 326 -25.49 -0.68 8.29
N ASP A 327 -26.44 0.25 8.48
CA ASP A 327 -26.39 1.25 9.53
C ASP A 327 -26.31 0.63 10.93
N GLY A 328 -25.37 1.14 11.72
CA GLY A 328 -25.12 0.68 13.09
C GLY A 328 -24.53 -0.74 13.20
N LEU A 329 -24.25 -1.43 12.08
CA LEU A 329 -23.60 -2.74 12.15
C LEU A 329 -22.15 -2.60 12.64
N VAL A 330 -21.75 -3.49 13.54
CA VAL A 330 -20.36 -3.68 13.95
C VAL A 330 -19.91 -5.05 13.47
N PHE A 331 -18.92 -5.05 12.58
CA PHE A 331 -18.28 -6.27 12.12
C PHE A 331 -17.06 -6.53 13.00
N PRO A 332 -16.97 -7.70 13.66
CA PRO A 332 -15.73 -8.08 14.33
C PRO A 332 -14.63 -8.16 13.27
N GLY A 333 -13.42 -7.76 13.66
CA GLY A 333 -12.25 -7.79 12.76
C GLY A 333 -12.12 -9.13 12.06
N VAL A 334 -11.48 -9.14 10.92
CA VAL A 334 -11.41 -10.30 10.01
C VAL A 334 -10.65 -11.46 10.67
N ARG A 335 -11.27 -12.08 11.66
CA ARG A 335 -10.82 -13.36 12.22
C ARG A 335 -11.60 -14.48 11.52
N PHE A 336 -10.93 -15.58 11.25
CA PHE A 336 -11.49 -16.76 10.59
C PHE A 336 -12.83 -17.22 11.18
N THR A 337 -13.07 -16.97 12.47
CA THR A 337 -14.32 -17.28 13.18
C THR A 337 -15.50 -16.37 12.85
N SER A 338 -15.27 -15.21 12.24
CA SER A 338 -16.31 -14.19 11.97
C SER A 338 -16.93 -14.33 10.57
N GLY A 339 -16.28 -15.05 9.64
CA GLY A 339 -16.69 -15.17 8.26
C GLY A 339 -18.14 -15.63 8.06
N PRO A 340 -18.58 -16.75 8.68
CA PRO A 340 -19.96 -17.23 8.53
C PRO A 340 -21.01 -16.26 9.06
N SER A 341 -20.76 -15.60 10.20
CA SER A 341 -21.69 -14.63 10.79
C SER A 341 -21.79 -13.35 9.98
N LEU A 342 -20.70 -12.90 9.37
CA LEU A 342 -20.64 -11.75 8.49
C LEU A 342 -21.46 -12.01 7.20
N ILE A 343 -21.19 -13.15 6.55
CA ILE A 343 -21.94 -13.57 5.36
C ILE A 343 -23.44 -13.65 5.68
N TRP A 344 -23.80 -14.23 6.81
CA TRP A 344 -25.20 -14.38 7.22
C TRP A 344 -25.91 -13.05 7.48
N ARG A 345 -25.20 -12.06 8.08
CA ARG A 345 -25.73 -10.71 8.30
C ARG A 345 -25.95 -9.98 6.98
N VAL A 346 -24.96 -10.04 6.07
CA VAL A 346 -25.06 -9.47 4.72
C VAL A 346 -26.22 -10.10 3.93
N LEU A 347 -26.36 -11.42 3.97
CA LEU A 347 -27.44 -12.15 3.27
C LEU A 347 -28.84 -11.85 3.81
N ARG A 348 -28.98 -11.34 5.03
CA ARG A 348 -30.28 -10.94 5.61
C ARG A 348 -30.78 -9.57 5.15
N HIS A 349 -29.95 -8.77 4.49
CA HIS A 349 -30.34 -7.46 3.98
C HIS A 349 -30.72 -7.57 2.49
N PRO A 350 -32.02 -7.49 2.12
CA PRO A 350 -32.47 -7.69 0.73
C PRO A 350 -31.81 -6.74 -0.27
N GLY A 351 -31.46 -5.51 0.16
CA GLY A 351 -30.77 -4.54 -0.68
C GLY A 351 -29.35 -4.96 -1.09
N MET A 352 -28.66 -5.77 -0.28
CA MET A 352 -27.30 -6.27 -0.56
C MET A 352 -27.31 -7.53 -1.43
N MET A 353 -28.43 -8.19 -1.59
CA MET A 353 -28.59 -9.40 -2.41
C MET A 353 -28.66 -9.12 -3.91
N LYS A 354 -28.64 -7.85 -4.33
CA LYS A 354 -28.64 -7.51 -5.76
C LYS A 354 -27.33 -8.02 -6.39
N MET A 355 -27.44 -8.74 -7.50
CA MET A 355 -26.29 -9.34 -8.21
C MET A 355 -25.17 -8.33 -8.52
N LYS A 356 -25.53 -7.05 -8.71
CA LYS A 356 -24.52 -5.99 -8.96
C LYS A 356 -23.50 -5.81 -7.82
N TYR A 357 -23.84 -6.19 -6.56
CA TYR A 357 -22.96 -6.05 -5.41
C TYR A 357 -22.03 -7.26 -5.17
N LEU A 358 -22.13 -8.31 -6.00
CA LEU A 358 -21.26 -9.50 -5.89
C LEU A 358 -19.76 -9.19 -5.79
N PRO A 359 -19.17 -8.21 -6.53
CA PRO A 359 -17.76 -7.89 -6.37
C PRO A 359 -17.38 -7.39 -4.98
N LEU A 360 -18.26 -6.63 -4.30
CA LEU A 360 -18.02 -6.19 -2.92
C LEU A 360 -18.07 -7.36 -1.94
N LEU A 361 -19.06 -8.25 -2.11
CA LEU A 361 -19.19 -9.46 -1.30
C LEU A 361 -17.99 -10.40 -1.48
N GLU A 362 -17.49 -10.54 -2.71
CA GLU A 362 -16.30 -11.34 -3.00
C GLU A 362 -15.05 -10.79 -2.30
N VAL A 363 -14.84 -9.46 -2.29
CA VAL A 363 -13.73 -8.84 -1.55
C VAL A 363 -13.83 -9.16 -0.05
N ILE A 364 -15.00 -8.96 0.54
CA ILE A 364 -15.25 -9.25 1.95
C ILE A 364 -14.94 -10.71 2.27
N LEU A 365 -15.46 -11.64 1.45
CA LEU A 365 -15.23 -13.07 1.63
C LEU A 365 -13.74 -13.42 1.54
N ARG A 366 -13.03 -12.88 0.57
CA ARG A 366 -11.58 -13.12 0.41
C ARG A 366 -10.77 -12.59 1.57
N TYR A 367 -11.12 -11.43 2.13
CA TYR A 367 -10.48 -10.94 3.35
C TYR A 367 -10.75 -11.85 4.55
N CYS A 368 -11.99 -12.33 4.71
CA CYS A 368 -12.33 -13.30 5.75
C CYS A 368 -11.50 -14.59 5.63
N LEU A 369 -11.36 -15.13 4.42
CA LEU A 369 -10.58 -16.34 4.16
C LEU A 369 -9.07 -16.12 4.35
N ALA A 370 -8.57 -14.95 4.00
CA ALA A 370 -7.16 -14.59 4.19
C ALA A 370 -6.82 -14.28 5.66
N GLY A 371 -7.82 -14.01 6.50
CA GLY A 371 -7.64 -13.59 7.88
C GLY A 371 -6.93 -12.23 8.03
N LYS A 372 -6.95 -11.40 6.98
CA LYS A 372 -6.26 -10.10 6.93
C LYS A 372 -7.05 -9.12 6.06
N VAL A 373 -7.15 -7.88 6.55
CA VAL A 373 -7.57 -6.69 5.77
C VAL A 373 -6.36 -5.79 5.57
N TRP A 374 -6.23 -5.16 4.39
CA TRP A 374 -5.18 -4.18 4.14
C TRP A 374 -5.62 -3.10 3.14
#